data_05faebf20199b5a637c7fc4b04e6333a
#
_entry.id   05faebf20199b5a637c7fc4b04e6333a
#
_cell.length_a   1.000
_cell.length_b   1.000
_cell.length_c   1.000
_cell.angle_alpha   90.00
_cell.angle_beta   90.00
_cell.angle_gamma   90.00
#
_symmetry.space_group_name_H-M   'P 1'
#
loop_
_entity.id
_entity.type
_entity.pdbx_description
1 polymer ?
#
loop_
_entity_poly.entity_id
_entity_poly.type
_entity_poly.pdbx_seq_one_letter_code
_entity_poly.pdbx_strand_id
1 'polypeptide(L)'
;LKQIFVILDGKQVMAWTVVEKDEFKKETINIAMMAPNEWNLLMKPKDFVLSRFNSFEADILIDLTMQEILPLKYLHAVSDVKCRCGLSRFGDITDFSIDRTPNMKEMDLLNQIIHYMTIINQKEKKLEREMVE
;
A
#
# COMPACT_ATOMS: atom_id res chain seq x y z
N LEU A 1 8.70 9.47 2.91
CA LEU A 1 9.30 8.13 2.79
C LEU A 1 10.26 7.79 3.92
N LYS A 2 11.15 8.71 4.34
CA LYS A 2 12.02 8.47 5.52
C LYS A 2 11.23 8.13 6.77
N GLN A 3 10.11 8.80 7.00
CA GLN A 3 9.23 8.51 8.14
C GLN A 3 8.61 7.12 8.06
N ILE A 4 8.21 6.70 6.86
CA ILE A 4 7.68 5.35 6.64
C ILE A 4 8.73 4.30 6.97
N PHE A 5 9.98 4.47 6.53
CA PHE A 5 11.06 3.55 6.83
C PHE A 5 11.35 3.46 8.32
N VAL A 6 11.31 4.57 9.06
CA VAL A 6 11.51 4.58 10.51
C VAL A 6 10.41 3.80 11.22
N ILE A 7 9.13 4.01 10.83
CA ILE A 7 7.99 3.32 11.44
C ILE A 7 8.01 1.82 11.15
N LEU A 8 8.46 1.43 9.96
CA LEU A 8 8.53 0.04 9.50
C LEU A 8 9.93 -0.56 9.65
N ASP A 9 10.72 -0.06 10.58
CA ASP A 9 12.09 -0.49 10.81
C ASP A 9 12.21 -2.02 10.86
N GLY A 10 13.23 -2.56 10.18
CA GLY A 10 13.43 -4.00 10.06
C GLY A 10 12.55 -4.69 9.02
N LYS A 11 11.65 -3.99 8.35
CA LYS A 11 10.80 -4.53 7.27
C LYS A 11 11.35 -4.12 5.91
N GLN A 12 11.20 -5.00 4.93
CA GLN A 12 11.46 -4.63 3.54
C GLN A 12 10.27 -3.85 3.00
N VAL A 13 10.52 -2.66 2.47
CA VAL A 13 9.48 -1.76 1.99
C VAL A 13 9.77 -1.37 0.55
N MET A 14 8.75 -1.48 -0.31
CA MET A 14 8.77 -0.96 -1.67
C MET A 14 7.65 0.06 -1.80
N ALA A 15 7.98 1.28 -2.22
CA ALA A 15 7.00 2.33 -2.42
C ALA A 15 6.71 2.51 -3.91
N TRP A 16 5.44 2.78 -4.22
CA TRP A 16 4.98 3.11 -5.57
C TRP A 16 4.23 4.43 -5.54
N THR A 17 4.48 5.27 -6.54
CA THR A 17 3.75 6.52 -6.72
C THR A 17 3.59 6.83 -8.20
N VAL A 18 2.78 7.83 -8.53
CA VAL A 18 2.60 8.32 -9.89
C VAL A 18 3.27 9.68 -10.05
N VAL A 19 3.73 9.96 -11.26
CA VAL A 19 4.25 11.27 -11.64
C VAL A 19 3.54 11.74 -12.91
N GLU A 20 3.50 13.06 -13.12
CA GLU A 20 2.78 13.65 -14.25
C GLU A 20 3.48 13.43 -15.59
N LYS A 21 4.81 13.30 -15.59
CA LYS A 21 5.63 13.14 -16.78
C LYS A 21 6.76 12.17 -16.51
N ASP A 22 7.15 11.39 -17.52
CA ASP A 22 8.24 10.42 -17.44
C ASP A 22 9.55 11.08 -16.97
N GLU A 23 9.84 12.29 -17.43
CA GLU A 23 11.03 13.04 -17.04
C GLU A 23 11.10 13.37 -15.55
N PHE A 24 9.98 13.27 -14.82
CA PHE A 24 9.93 13.52 -13.37
C PHE A 24 10.24 12.26 -12.56
N LYS A 25 10.44 11.11 -13.19
CA LYS A 25 10.78 9.89 -12.48
C LYS A 25 12.15 10.01 -11.82
N LYS A 26 12.18 9.68 -10.52
CA LYS A 26 13.40 9.58 -9.72
C LYS A 26 13.36 8.27 -8.95
N GLU A 27 13.39 7.16 -9.69
CA GLU A 27 13.29 5.84 -9.09
C GLU A 27 14.57 5.47 -8.34
N THR A 28 14.40 4.73 -7.25
CA THR A 28 15.49 4.13 -6.49
C THR A 28 15.20 2.64 -6.34
N ILE A 29 16.07 1.90 -5.65
CA ILE A 29 15.84 0.48 -5.42
C ILE A 29 14.55 0.21 -4.62
N ASN A 30 14.11 1.16 -3.79
CA ASN A 30 12.94 1.02 -2.93
C ASN A 30 11.77 1.91 -3.33
N ILE A 31 11.90 2.70 -4.40
CA ILE A 31 10.86 3.63 -4.85
C ILE A 31 10.68 3.46 -6.34
N ALA A 32 9.51 3.00 -6.73
CA ALA A 32 9.09 2.92 -8.12
C ALA A 32 8.08 4.02 -8.44
N MET A 33 8.14 4.56 -9.64
CA MET A 33 7.25 5.62 -10.09
C MET A 33 6.62 5.24 -11.42
N MET A 34 5.37 5.62 -11.60
CA MET A 34 4.60 5.34 -12.81
C MET A 34 4.20 6.65 -13.47
N ALA A 35 4.44 6.75 -14.77
CA ALA A 35 4.07 7.92 -15.58
C ALA A 35 2.94 7.59 -16.55
N PRO A 36 2.25 8.58 -17.15
CA PRO A 36 1.11 8.35 -18.01
C PRO A 36 1.34 7.42 -19.21
N ASN A 37 2.57 7.34 -19.73
CA ASN A 37 2.90 6.42 -20.82
C ASN A 37 2.90 4.94 -20.39
N GLU A 38 2.79 4.67 -19.10
CA GLU A 38 2.81 3.32 -18.54
C GLU A 38 1.40 2.79 -18.21
N TRP A 39 0.34 3.55 -18.52
CA TRP A 39 -1.03 3.07 -18.47
C TRP A 39 -1.77 3.34 -19.77
N ASN A 40 -2.88 2.63 -19.99
CA ASN A 40 -3.68 2.75 -21.21
C ASN A 40 -4.73 3.87 -21.09
N LEU A 41 -5.60 4.00 -22.13
CA LEU A 41 -6.66 5.01 -22.16
C LEU A 41 -7.68 4.89 -21.02
N LEU A 42 -7.83 3.71 -20.43
CA LEU A 42 -8.69 3.47 -19.28
C LEU A 42 -7.95 3.69 -17.97
N MET A 43 -6.73 4.23 -18.03
CA MET A 43 -5.84 4.45 -16.89
C MET A 43 -5.42 3.17 -16.17
N LYS A 44 -5.54 2.02 -16.82
CA LYS A 44 -5.06 0.73 -16.31
C LYS A 44 -3.57 0.59 -16.60
N PRO A 45 -2.74 0.26 -15.59
CA PRO A 45 -1.31 0.03 -15.82
C PRO A 45 -1.09 -1.07 -16.87
N LYS A 46 -0.07 -0.90 -17.69
CA LYS A 46 0.31 -1.88 -18.69
C LYS A 46 0.87 -3.15 -18.03
N ASP A 47 0.83 -4.27 -18.74
CA ASP A 47 1.20 -5.58 -18.17
C ASP A 47 2.61 -5.60 -17.56
N PHE A 48 3.57 -4.93 -18.18
CA PHE A 48 4.93 -4.90 -17.62
C PHE A 48 5.01 -4.17 -16.28
N VAL A 49 4.15 -3.17 -16.06
CA VAL A 49 4.06 -2.46 -14.78
C VAL A 49 3.44 -3.37 -13.72
N LEU A 50 2.37 -4.07 -14.07
CA LEU A 50 1.71 -5.02 -13.16
C LEU A 50 2.66 -6.15 -12.76
N SER A 51 3.43 -6.68 -13.69
CA SER A 51 4.41 -7.72 -13.42
C SER A 51 5.52 -7.23 -12.50
N ARG A 52 6.02 -6.02 -12.74
CA ARG A 52 7.02 -5.40 -11.87
C ARG A 52 6.49 -5.19 -10.46
N PHE A 53 5.25 -4.71 -10.34
CA PHE A 53 4.62 -4.49 -9.05
C PHE A 53 4.49 -5.79 -8.25
N ASN A 54 3.99 -6.85 -8.87
CA ASN A 54 3.79 -8.13 -8.19
C ASN A 54 5.10 -8.91 -7.96
N SER A 55 6.19 -8.55 -8.65
CA SER A 55 7.49 -9.20 -8.46
C SER A 55 8.10 -8.98 -7.07
N PHE A 56 7.66 -7.97 -6.35
CA PHE A 56 8.13 -7.70 -4.99
C PHE A 56 7.63 -8.74 -3.98
N GLU A 57 6.55 -9.46 -4.26
CA GLU A 57 6.00 -10.52 -3.39
C GLU A 57 5.73 -10.04 -1.95
N ALA A 58 5.06 -8.90 -1.82
CA ALA A 58 4.72 -8.34 -0.53
C ALA A 58 3.62 -9.13 0.18
N ASP A 59 3.67 -9.20 1.51
CA ASP A 59 2.59 -9.77 2.33
C ASP A 59 1.47 -8.75 2.55
N ILE A 60 1.81 -7.48 2.69
CA ILE A 60 0.87 -6.41 3.02
C ILE A 60 1.05 -5.27 2.03
N LEU A 61 -0.06 -4.78 1.51
CA LEU A 61 -0.13 -3.55 0.73
C LEU A 61 -0.79 -2.47 1.58
N ILE A 62 -0.12 -1.35 1.74
CA ILE A 62 -0.67 -0.18 2.44
C ILE A 62 -0.87 0.92 1.40
N ASP A 63 -2.12 1.26 1.12
CA ASP A 63 -2.48 2.31 0.19
C ASP A 63 -2.75 3.60 0.95
N LEU A 64 -1.86 4.58 0.77
CA LEU A 64 -1.94 5.87 1.44
C LEU A 64 -2.55 6.96 0.56
N THR A 65 -3.18 6.60 -0.57
CA THR A 65 -3.82 7.59 -1.43
C THR A 65 -5.06 8.17 -0.75
N MET A 66 -5.09 9.48 -0.61
CA MET A 66 -6.21 10.20 0.00
C MET A 66 -7.28 10.56 -1.02
N GLN A 67 -6.92 10.60 -2.29
CA GLN A 67 -7.83 10.81 -3.42
C GLN A 67 -7.77 9.61 -4.35
N GLU A 68 -8.83 9.39 -5.13
CA GLU A 68 -8.83 8.30 -6.08
C GLU A 68 -7.87 8.59 -7.24
N ILE A 69 -6.84 7.76 -7.36
CA ILE A 69 -5.87 7.78 -8.45
C ILE A 69 -6.00 6.42 -9.16
N LEU A 70 -6.66 6.40 -10.32
CA LEU A 70 -7.04 5.15 -10.98
C LEU A 70 -5.89 4.17 -11.24
N PRO A 71 -4.72 4.58 -11.74
CA PRO A 71 -3.63 3.63 -11.92
C PRO A 71 -3.18 2.95 -10.61
N LEU A 72 -3.14 3.70 -9.51
CA LEU A 72 -2.80 3.13 -8.20
C LEU A 72 -3.92 2.23 -7.66
N LYS A 73 -5.18 2.59 -7.93
CA LYS A 73 -6.32 1.75 -7.56
C LYS A 73 -6.29 0.40 -8.27
N TYR A 74 -5.89 0.37 -9.54
CA TYR A 74 -5.68 -0.88 -10.26
C TYR A 74 -4.57 -1.73 -9.64
N LEU A 75 -3.44 -1.13 -9.28
CA LEU A 75 -2.36 -1.85 -8.60
C LEU A 75 -2.85 -2.45 -7.27
N HIS A 76 -3.61 -1.67 -6.50
CA HIS A 76 -4.21 -2.14 -5.24
C HIS A 76 -5.10 -3.36 -5.48
N ALA A 77 -5.99 -3.29 -6.47
CA ALA A 77 -6.98 -4.33 -6.74
C ALA A 77 -6.34 -5.64 -7.24
N VAL A 78 -5.28 -5.56 -8.05
CA VAL A 78 -4.66 -6.74 -8.67
C VAL A 78 -3.45 -7.27 -7.90
N SER A 79 -3.12 -6.68 -6.75
CA SER A 79 -1.99 -7.13 -5.96
C SER A 79 -2.19 -8.55 -5.41
N ASP A 80 -1.11 -9.32 -5.35
CA ASP A 80 -1.10 -10.69 -4.84
C ASP A 80 -0.86 -10.75 -3.33
N VAL A 81 -1.04 -9.65 -2.63
CA VAL A 81 -0.77 -9.56 -1.20
C VAL A 81 -1.85 -10.29 -0.38
N LYS A 82 -1.49 -10.69 0.83
CA LYS A 82 -2.41 -11.34 1.77
C LYS A 82 -3.39 -10.37 2.40
N CYS A 83 -2.99 -9.11 2.57
CA CYS A 83 -3.82 -8.09 3.20
C CYS A 83 -3.62 -6.74 2.51
N ARG A 84 -4.72 -6.16 2.03
CA ARG A 84 -4.76 -4.83 1.45
C ARG A 84 -5.33 -3.86 2.46
N CYS A 85 -4.59 -2.80 2.77
CA CYS A 85 -4.98 -1.78 3.74
C CYS A 85 -5.14 -0.43 3.04
N GLY A 86 -6.13 0.35 3.44
CA GLY A 86 -6.35 1.68 2.88
C GLY A 86 -7.63 2.32 3.40
N LEU A 87 -8.05 3.41 2.76
CA LEU A 87 -9.31 4.07 3.09
C LEU A 87 -10.51 3.24 2.63
N SER A 88 -11.60 3.30 3.40
CA SER A 88 -12.82 2.53 3.12
C SER A 88 -13.50 2.84 1.79
N ARG A 89 -13.15 3.94 1.11
CA ARG A 89 -13.71 4.28 -0.22
C ARG A 89 -13.40 3.25 -1.31
N PHE A 90 -12.44 2.36 -1.09
CA PHE A 90 -12.11 1.32 -2.06
C PHE A 90 -13.07 0.12 -2.04
N GLY A 91 -14.01 0.12 -1.11
CA GLY A 91 -15.02 -0.94 -1.03
C GLY A 91 -14.43 -2.33 -0.85
N ASP A 92 -14.93 -3.28 -1.64
CA ASP A 92 -14.60 -4.71 -1.48
C ASP A 92 -13.15 -5.08 -1.82
N ILE A 93 -12.38 -4.19 -2.43
CA ILE A 93 -10.98 -4.48 -2.78
C ILE A 93 -10.02 -4.28 -1.61
N THR A 94 -10.49 -3.71 -0.51
CA THR A 94 -9.67 -3.43 0.68
C THR A 94 -10.05 -4.38 1.80
N ASP A 95 -9.09 -5.18 2.28
CA ASP A 95 -9.32 -6.17 3.34
C ASP A 95 -9.38 -5.52 4.73
N PHE A 96 -8.57 -4.49 4.94
CA PHE A 96 -8.54 -3.71 6.18
C PHE A 96 -8.65 -2.23 5.84
N SER A 97 -9.80 -1.63 6.14
CA SER A 97 -10.08 -0.25 5.77
C SER A 97 -10.23 0.66 6.99
N ILE A 98 -9.80 1.90 6.81
CA ILE A 98 -9.92 2.97 7.80
C ILE A 98 -10.85 4.03 7.22
N ASP A 99 -11.80 4.51 8.02
CA ASP A 99 -12.69 5.60 7.63
C ASP A 99 -11.93 6.92 7.64
N ARG A 100 -12.12 7.72 6.59
CA ARG A 100 -11.51 9.02 6.50
C ARG A 100 -12.12 9.98 7.51
N THR A 101 -11.28 10.63 8.34
CA THR A 101 -11.69 11.69 9.24
C THR A 101 -11.34 13.06 8.66
N PRO A 102 -12.03 14.16 9.09
CA PRO A 102 -11.67 15.50 8.66
C PRO A 102 -10.19 15.81 8.95
N ASN A 103 -9.52 16.46 8.01
CA ASN A 103 -8.10 16.85 8.13
C ASN A 103 -7.12 15.67 8.24
N MET A 104 -7.55 14.45 7.93
CA MET A 104 -6.66 13.28 7.91
C MET A 104 -5.61 13.43 6.80
N LYS A 105 -4.36 13.15 7.14
CA LYS A 105 -3.23 13.13 6.21
C LYS A 105 -2.72 11.69 6.06
N GLU A 106 -1.85 11.47 5.07
CA GLU A 106 -1.29 10.17 4.77
C GLU A 106 -0.60 9.53 5.98
N MET A 107 0.14 10.33 6.76
CA MET A 107 0.81 9.83 7.97
C MET A 107 -0.18 9.41 9.05
N ASP A 108 -1.31 10.11 9.17
CA ASP A 108 -2.37 9.72 10.12
C ASP A 108 -2.96 8.37 9.73
N LEU A 109 -3.22 8.17 8.45
CA LEU A 109 -3.71 6.89 7.93
C LEU A 109 -2.71 5.76 8.18
N LEU A 110 -1.44 5.99 7.87
CA LEU A 110 -0.38 5.00 8.08
C LEU A 110 -0.28 4.62 9.57
N ASN A 111 -0.27 5.61 10.45
CA ASN A 111 -0.16 5.39 11.89
C ASN A 111 -1.35 4.58 12.43
N GLN A 112 -2.57 4.84 11.94
CA GLN A 112 -3.75 4.07 12.34
C GLN A 112 -3.66 2.63 11.85
N ILE A 113 -3.24 2.40 10.61
CA ILE A 113 -3.09 1.05 10.07
C ILE A 113 -2.07 0.26 10.89
N ILE A 114 -0.90 0.84 11.15
CA ILE A 114 0.16 0.19 11.91
C ILE A 114 -0.32 -0.12 13.34
N HIS A 115 -1.00 0.84 13.97
CA HIS A 115 -1.54 0.66 15.32
C HIS A 115 -2.48 -0.55 15.41
N TYR A 116 -3.47 -0.62 14.52
CA TYR A 116 -4.42 -1.73 14.53
C TYR A 116 -3.80 -3.06 14.16
N MET A 117 -2.88 -3.09 13.21
CA MET A 117 -2.18 -4.32 12.84
C MET A 117 -1.29 -4.83 13.96
N THR A 118 -0.67 -3.93 14.72
CA THR A 118 0.11 -4.29 15.91
C THR A 118 -0.77 -4.93 16.97
N ILE A 119 -1.97 -4.39 17.23
CA ILE A 119 -2.93 -4.95 18.19
C ILE A 119 -3.36 -6.36 17.74
N ILE A 120 -3.71 -6.54 16.47
CA ILE A 120 -4.11 -7.84 15.93
C ILE A 120 -3.00 -8.87 16.09
N ASN A 121 -1.77 -8.50 15.75
CA ASN A 121 -0.62 -9.39 15.90
C ASN A 121 -0.36 -9.79 17.35
N GLN A 122 -0.50 -8.87 18.30
CA GLN A 122 -0.38 -9.16 19.72
C GLN A 122 -1.45 -10.13 20.21
N LYS A 123 -2.70 -9.96 19.74
CA LYS A 123 -3.80 -10.88 20.09
C LYS A 123 -3.57 -12.27 19.55
N GLU A 124 -3.09 -12.41 18.32
CA GLU A 124 -2.76 -13.70 17.73
C GLU A 124 -1.67 -14.41 18.52
N LYS A 125 -0.60 -13.71 18.88
CA LYS A 125 0.49 -14.26 19.70
C LYS A 125 0.00 -14.74 21.06
N LYS A 126 -0.90 -13.99 21.69
CA LYS A 126 -1.49 -14.37 22.97
C LYS A 126 -2.32 -15.66 22.83
N LEU A 127 -3.14 -15.74 21.79
CA LEU A 127 -3.94 -16.95 21.51
C LEU A 127 -3.07 -18.18 21.26
N GLU A 128 -1.99 -18.03 20.50
CA GLU A 128 -1.03 -19.12 20.26
C GLU A 128 -0.41 -19.63 21.56
N ARG A 129 -0.04 -18.72 22.47
CA ARG A 129 0.50 -19.09 23.79
C ARG A 129 -0.52 -19.86 24.62
N GLU A 130 -1.78 -19.43 24.62
CA GLU A 130 -2.86 -20.08 25.36
C GLU A 130 -3.18 -21.48 24.79
N MET A 131 -3.03 -21.66 23.49
CA MET A 131 -3.26 -22.95 22.84
C MET A 131 -2.15 -23.98 23.12
N VAL A 132 -0.96 -23.54 23.45
CA VAL A 132 0.21 -24.42 23.73
C VAL A 132 0.26 -24.86 25.18
N GLU A 133 -0.38 -24.13 26.05
CA GLU A 133 -0.50 -24.50 27.47
C GLU A 133 -1.66 -25.47 27.68
#